data_798953adde798d88c601b1ce48e10377
#
_entry.id   798953adde798d88c601b1ce48e10377
#
_cell.length_a   1.000
_cell.length_b   1.000
_cell.length_c   1.000
_cell.angle_alpha   90.00
_cell.angle_beta   90.00
_cell.angle_gamma   90.00
#
_symmetry.space_group_name_H-M   'P 1'
#
loop_
_entity.id
_entity.type
_entity.pdbx_description
1 polymer ?
#
loop_
_entity_poly.entity_id
_entity_poly.type
_entity_poly.pdbx_seq_one_letter_code
_entity_poly.pdbx_strand_id
1 'polypeptide(L)'
;MTAFWSCDNTQPKRAQTIVSGKVKVITDETLLPVMEEQVAVFEHLYDRTEVDMTSAQENQIINKLLNGEVEVAVLTRQLTARENEFFKKRKFTPRVYRFAIDAVAVVVNKQVSDSVITLDHLVKIMRGEETGAALNRLVFDNPNSSTVRFLKEIAGVDSLPPSGVYALKSNLDVLKYVYETPQSVGVVGVSWIVRPDNETKKYVEGIKVLAVKGRDGEPAGSGYYKPSQSNLADSLYALARPVYIINAEPRKSLGMGFAAHLTGESGQRVILKAGLLPDSIPPRELIIRE
;
A
#
# COMPACT_ATOMS: atom_id res chain seq x y z
N MET A 1 -62.24 -21.15 -14.16
CA MET A 1 -60.97 -21.38 -13.45
C MET A 1 -59.83 -21.05 -14.38
N THR A 2 -59.27 -19.84 -14.27
CA THR A 2 -58.15 -19.35 -15.08
C THR A 2 -56.91 -19.42 -14.21
N ALA A 3 -56.01 -20.34 -14.51
CA ALA A 3 -54.72 -20.46 -13.84
C ALA A 3 -53.74 -19.41 -14.39
N PHE A 4 -53.36 -18.43 -13.53
CA PHE A 4 -52.24 -17.53 -13.82
C PHE A 4 -50.92 -18.26 -13.58
N TRP A 5 -50.19 -18.56 -14.64
CA TRP A 5 -48.80 -18.95 -14.55
C TRP A 5 -47.96 -17.69 -14.32
N SER A 6 -47.49 -17.49 -13.08
CA SER A 6 -46.46 -16.54 -12.74
C SER A 6 -45.14 -17.08 -13.27
N CYS A 7 -44.62 -16.50 -14.34
CA CYS A 7 -43.23 -16.72 -14.75
C CYS A 7 -42.32 -16.04 -13.71
N ASP A 8 -41.77 -16.86 -12.84
CA ASP A 8 -40.70 -16.43 -11.92
C ASP A 8 -39.44 -16.16 -12.77
N ASN A 9 -39.19 -14.88 -13.06
CA ASN A 9 -38.08 -14.44 -13.92
C ASN A 9 -36.79 -14.35 -13.04
N THR A 10 -36.45 -15.47 -12.42
CA THR A 10 -35.12 -15.63 -11.78
C THR A 10 -34.09 -15.77 -12.90
N GLN A 11 -33.52 -14.65 -13.32
CA GLN A 11 -32.34 -14.69 -14.16
C GLN A 11 -31.28 -15.57 -13.46
N PRO A 12 -30.71 -16.57 -14.15
CA PRO A 12 -29.69 -17.43 -13.56
C PRO A 12 -28.55 -16.54 -13.09
N LYS A 13 -28.18 -16.60 -11.80
CA LYS A 13 -26.99 -15.92 -11.27
C LYS A 13 -25.84 -16.30 -12.19
N ARG A 14 -25.35 -15.33 -12.97
CA ARG A 14 -24.21 -15.56 -13.88
C ARG A 14 -23.07 -16.13 -13.06
N ALA A 15 -22.54 -17.28 -13.51
CA ALA A 15 -21.43 -17.92 -12.82
C ALA A 15 -20.25 -16.96 -12.77
N GLN A 16 -19.72 -16.73 -11.56
CA GLN A 16 -18.50 -15.95 -11.38
C GLN A 16 -17.33 -16.69 -12.04
N THR A 17 -16.53 -15.96 -12.79
CA THR A 17 -15.29 -16.47 -13.42
C THR A 17 -14.12 -15.55 -13.04
N ILE A 18 -12.93 -15.87 -13.50
CA ILE A 18 -11.74 -15.02 -13.29
C ILE A 18 -11.81 -13.70 -14.08
N VAL A 19 -12.73 -13.54 -15.03
CA VAL A 19 -12.90 -12.34 -15.88
C VAL A 19 -14.35 -11.84 -15.92
N SER A 20 -15.19 -12.29 -14.99
CA SER A 20 -16.56 -11.78 -14.87
C SER A 20 -17.13 -12.04 -13.48
N GLY A 21 -17.95 -11.12 -12.97
CA GLY A 21 -18.63 -11.20 -11.69
C GLY A 21 -18.30 -9.99 -10.79
N LYS A 22 -18.52 -10.17 -9.49
CA LYS A 22 -18.26 -9.14 -8.47
C LYS A 22 -17.34 -9.70 -7.39
N VAL A 23 -16.37 -8.90 -6.93
CA VAL A 23 -15.48 -9.23 -5.83
C VAL A 23 -15.35 -8.04 -4.87
N LYS A 24 -15.29 -8.32 -3.57
CA LYS A 24 -14.96 -7.33 -2.55
C LYS A 24 -13.46 -7.38 -2.28
N VAL A 25 -12.81 -6.24 -2.47
CA VAL A 25 -11.39 -6.06 -2.20
C VAL A 25 -11.21 -5.00 -1.13
N ILE A 26 -10.38 -5.28 -0.14
CA ILE A 26 -9.98 -4.29 0.84
C ILE A 26 -8.48 -4.03 0.74
N THR A 27 -8.09 -2.77 0.68
CA THR A 27 -6.68 -2.38 0.56
C THR A 27 -6.21 -1.57 1.76
N ASP A 28 -4.93 -1.70 2.07
CA ASP A 28 -4.26 -0.78 2.98
C ASP A 28 -4.41 0.66 2.46
N GLU A 29 -4.78 1.58 3.34
CA GLU A 29 -5.05 2.98 2.97
C GLU A 29 -3.82 3.65 2.34
N THR A 30 -2.61 3.25 2.76
CA THR A 30 -1.37 3.78 2.17
C THR A 30 -1.19 3.43 0.69
N LEU A 31 -1.88 2.41 0.20
CA LEU A 31 -1.84 1.93 -1.20
C LEU A 31 -3.07 2.38 -2.01
N LEU A 32 -4.00 3.12 -1.40
CA LEU A 32 -5.27 3.47 -2.04
C LEU A 32 -5.10 4.06 -3.45
N PRO A 33 -4.24 5.08 -3.70
CA PRO A 33 -4.14 5.69 -5.03
C PRO A 33 -3.74 4.70 -6.12
N VAL A 34 -2.77 3.82 -5.85
CA VAL A 34 -2.34 2.83 -6.84
C VAL A 34 -3.39 1.73 -7.04
N MET A 35 -4.13 1.38 -6.01
CA MET A 35 -5.15 0.33 -6.11
C MET A 35 -6.41 0.83 -6.85
N GLU A 36 -6.78 2.10 -6.72
CA GLU A 36 -7.83 2.72 -7.53
C GLU A 36 -7.49 2.70 -9.03
N GLU A 37 -6.25 3.01 -9.41
CA GLU A 37 -5.79 2.88 -10.79
C GLU A 37 -5.82 1.42 -11.27
N GLN A 38 -5.44 0.45 -10.41
CA GLN A 38 -5.49 -0.98 -10.74
C GLN A 38 -6.91 -1.45 -11.02
N VAL A 39 -7.87 -1.06 -10.19
CA VAL A 39 -9.29 -1.39 -10.38
C VAL A 39 -9.81 -0.80 -11.69
N ALA A 40 -9.54 0.50 -11.92
CA ALA A 40 -9.99 1.18 -13.14
C ALA A 40 -9.46 0.50 -14.42
N VAL A 41 -8.17 0.09 -14.43
CA VAL A 41 -7.58 -0.62 -15.57
C VAL A 41 -8.15 -2.03 -15.71
N PHE A 42 -8.35 -2.75 -14.60
CA PHE A 42 -8.92 -4.10 -14.62
C PHE A 42 -10.35 -4.12 -15.16
N GLU A 43 -11.22 -3.24 -14.69
CA GLU A 43 -12.60 -3.12 -15.15
C GLU A 43 -12.69 -2.62 -16.60
N HIS A 44 -11.76 -1.77 -17.04
CA HIS A 44 -11.66 -1.38 -18.44
C HIS A 44 -11.25 -2.54 -19.37
N LEU A 45 -10.38 -3.44 -18.91
CA LEU A 45 -9.96 -4.62 -19.68
C LEU A 45 -11.03 -5.72 -19.70
N TYR A 46 -11.87 -5.81 -18.67
CA TYR A 46 -12.86 -6.84 -18.47
C TYR A 46 -14.22 -6.22 -18.13
N ASP A 47 -14.98 -5.86 -19.14
CA ASP A 47 -16.27 -5.13 -19.09
C ASP A 47 -17.39 -5.79 -18.26
N ARG A 48 -17.20 -7.06 -17.87
CA ARG A 48 -18.16 -7.83 -17.06
C ARG A 48 -17.67 -8.04 -15.63
N THR A 49 -16.78 -7.20 -15.15
CA THR A 49 -16.22 -7.25 -13.79
C THR A 49 -16.70 -6.07 -12.97
N GLU A 50 -16.86 -6.28 -11.67
CA GLU A 50 -17.13 -5.25 -10.69
C GLU A 50 -16.25 -5.51 -9.45
N VAL A 51 -15.32 -4.60 -9.16
CA VAL A 51 -14.45 -4.65 -8.00
C VAL A 51 -14.93 -3.63 -6.97
N ASP A 52 -15.67 -4.11 -5.96
CA ASP A 52 -16.11 -3.31 -4.83
C ASP A 52 -14.92 -3.11 -3.87
N MET A 53 -14.13 -2.07 -4.14
CA MET A 53 -12.92 -1.79 -3.38
C MET A 53 -13.18 -0.80 -2.26
N THR A 54 -12.66 -1.13 -1.09
CA THR A 54 -12.61 -0.25 0.09
C THR A 54 -11.20 -0.17 0.63
N SER A 55 -10.89 0.88 1.38
CA SER A 55 -9.62 1.01 2.10
C SER A 55 -9.85 1.02 3.61
N ALA A 56 -8.87 0.54 4.35
CA ALA A 56 -8.88 0.55 5.80
C ALA A 56 -7.46 0.47 6.38
N GLN A 57 -7.36 0.58 7.68
CA GLN A 57 -6.13 0.33 8.43
C GLN A 57 -5.81 -1.16 8.48
N GLU A 58 -4.52 -1.50 8.52
CA GLU A 58 -4.05 -2.88 8.42
C GLU A 58 -4.73 -3.85 9.41
N ASN A 59 -4.89 -3.46 10.68
CA ASN A 59 -5.53 -4.31 11.67
C ASN A 59 -7.02 -4.56 11.38
N GLN A 60 -7.74 -3.58 10.82
CA GLN A 60 -9.13 -3.74 10.41
C GLN A 60 -9.25 -4.68 9.20
N ILE A 61 -8.32 -4.56 8.23
CA ILE A 61 -8.26 -5.44 7.06
C ILE A 61 -8.11 -6.89 7.51
N ILE A 62 -7.14 -7.15 8.40
CA ILE A 62 -6.91 -8.49 8.92
C ILE A 62 -8.14 -9.04 9.62
N ASN A 63 -8.78 -8.27 10.49
CA ASN A 63 -10.00 -8.70 11.17
C ASN A 63 -11.12 -9.06 10.20
N LYS A 64 -11.38 -8.21 9.19
CA LYS A 64 -12.40 -8.47 8.18
C LYS A 64 -12.08 -9.72 7.34
N LEU A 65 -10.81 -9.92 6.97
CA LEU A 65 -10.37 -11.10 6.24
C LEU A 65 -10.53 -12.38 7.08
N LEU A 66 -10.13 -12.37 8.34
CA LEU A 66 -10.29 -13.49 9.25
C LEU A 66 -11.76 -13.81 9.54
N ASN A 67 -12.62 -12.81 9.64
CA ASN A 67 -14.05 -13.00 9.84
C ASN A 67 -14.78 -13.46 8.56
N GLY A 68 -14.15 -13.37 7.39
CA GLY A 68 -14.76 -13.70 6.10
C GLY A 68 -15.73 -12.63 5.60
N GLU A 69 -15.59 -11.40 6.07
CA GLU A 69 -16.36 -10.23 5.59
C GLU A 69 -15.87 -9.76 4.22
N VAL A 70 -14.60 -10.03 3.92
CA VAL A 70 -13.93 -9.82 2.63
C VAL A 70 -13.11 -11.05 2.26
N GLU A 71 -12.99 -11.32 0.98
CA GLU A 71 -12.24 -12.46 0.47
C GLU A 71 -10.86 -12.07 -0.07
N VAL A 72 -10.68 -10.81 -0.45
CA VAL A 72 -9.42 -10.34 -1.05
C VAL A 72 -8.91 -9.12 -0.29
N ALA A 73 -7.66 -9.18 0.14
CA ALA A 73 -6.98 -8.10 0.83
C ALA A 73 -5.65 -7.74 0.17
N VAL A 74 -5.31 -6.45 0.16
CA VAL A 74 -4.01 -5.95 -0.28
C VAL A 74 -3.29 -5.32 0.91
N LEU A 75 -2.11 -5.84 1.23
CA LEU A 75 -1.36 -5.53 2.44
C LEU A 75 0.14 -5.36 2.14
N THR A 76 0.84 -4.67 3.03
CA THR A 76 2.32 -4.50 2.97
C THR A 76 3.08 -5.56 3.78
N ARG A 77 2.42 -6.65 4.14
CA ARG A 77 3.01 -7.83 4.79
C ARG A 77 2.21 -9.10 4.47
N GLN A 78 2.80 -10.22 4.71
CA GLN A 78 2.10 -11.50 4.71
C GLN A 78 1.31 -11.71 6.00
N LEU A 79 0.44 -12.73 6.01
CA LEU A 79 -0.22 -13.19 7.22
C LEU A 79 0.82 -13.77 8.20
N THR A 80 0.67 -13.46 9.47
CA THR A 80 1.47 -14.04 10.55
C THR A 80 1.17 -15.54 10.70
N ALA A 81 2.02 -16.27 11.42
CA ALA A 81 1.79 -17.69 11.73
C ALA A 81 0.43 -17.91 12.40
N ARG A 82 0.06 -17.04 13.36
CA ARG A 82 -1.22 -17.10 14.10
C ARG A 82 -2.43 -16.85 13.18
N GLU A 83 -2.33 -15.91 12.27
CA GLU A 83 -3.38 -15.60 11.26
C GLU A 83 -3.53 -16.76 10.28
N ASN A 84 -2.43 -17.36 9.83
CA ASN A 84 -2.44 -18.54 8.96
C ASN A 84 -3.05 -19.78 9.65
N GLU A 85 -2.80 -19.97 10.95
CA GLU A 85 -3.43 -21.07 11.71
C GLU A 85 -4.94 -20.95 11.76
N PHE A 86 -5.48 -19.74 11.80
CA PHE A 86 -6.92 -19.50 11.76
C PHE A 86 -7.56 -20.06 10.46
N PHE A 87 -6.90 -19.85 9.32
CA PHE A 87 -7.35 -20.44 8.05
C PHE A 87 -7.16 -21.96 8.00
N LYS A 88 -6.04 -22.47 8.53
CA LYS A 88 -5.79 -23.93 8.59
C LYS A 88 -6.88 -24.66 9.39
N LYS A 89 -7.36 -24.11 10.51
CA LYS A 89 -8.48 -24.66 11.28
C LYS A 89 -9.77 -24.76 10.45
N ARG A 90 -9.94 -23.90 9.46
CA ARG A 90 -11.04 -23.94 8.48
C ARG A 90 -10.74 -24.84 7.27
N LYS A 91 -9.64 -25.61 7.31
CA LYS A 91 -9.17 -26.48 6.21
C LYS A 91 -8.94 -25.73 4.90
N PHE A 92 -8.46 -24.51 5.00
CA PHE A 92 -8.23 -23.62 3.88
C PHE A 92 -6.88 -22.92 4.03
N THR A 93 -6.22 -22.61 2.88
CA THR A 93 -4.99 -21.81 2.83
C THR A 93 -5.19 -20.67 1.83
N PRO A 94 -5.14 -19.41 2.26
CA PRO A 94 -5.20 -18.26 1.35
C PRO A 94 -4.06 -18.30 0.34
N ARG A 95 -4.33 -17.85 -0.88
CA ARG A 95 -3.29 -17.65 -1.90
C ARG A 95 -2.69 -16.26 -1.71
N VAL A 96 -1.38 -16.21 -1.60
CA VAL A 96 -0.63 -14.96 -1.37
C VAL A 96 0.34 -14.74 -2.51
N TYR A 97 0.25 -13.59 -3.16
CA TYR A 97 1.15 -13.20 -4.24
C TYR A 97 1.77 -11.85 -3.92
N ARG A 98 3.10 -11.76 -3.98
CA ARG A 98 3.77 -10.47 -4.02
C ARG A 98 3.62 -9.91 -5.42
N PHE A 99 3.32 -8.62 -5.55
CA PHE A 99 3.17 -7.99 -6.86
C PHE A 99 3.90 -6.66 -6.99
N ALA A 100 4.40 -6.10 -5.88
CA ALA A 100 5.17 -4.85 -5.89
C ALA A 100 6.10 -4.73 -4.67
N ILE A 101 7.03 -3.78 -4.76
CA ILE A 101 7.73 -3.21 -3.62
C ILE A 101 7.32 -1.74 -3.53
N ASP A 102 6.73 -1.37 -2.40
CA ASP A 102 6.36 0.00 -2.04
C ASP A 102 7.50 0.67 -1.27
N ALA A 103 7.44 1.99 -1.18
CA ALA A 103 8.33 2.79 -0.37
C ALA A 103 7.53 3.68 0.59
N VAL A 104 7.94 3.70 1.84
CA VAL A 104 7.46 4.69 2.81
C VAL A 104 8.29 5.95 2.64
N ALA A 105 7.67 7.02 2.16
CA ALA A 105 8.32 8.31 1.95
C ALA A 105 8.33 9.14 3.24
N VAL A 106 9.46 9.78 3.50
CA VAL A 106 9.63 10.77 4.57
C VAL A 106 9.58 12.15 3.96
N VAL A 107 8.61 12.94 4.36
CA VAL A 107 8.32 14.26 3.76
C VAL A 107 8.36 15.37 4.76
N VAL A 108 8.80 16.55 4.31
CA VAL A 108 8.81 17.79 5.10
C VAL A 108 8.30 18.95 4.25
N ASN A 109 7.95 20.06 4.90
CA ASN A 109 7.61 21.29 4.19
C ASN A 109 8.80 21.76 3.34
N LYS A 110 8.55 22.30 2.15
CA LYS A 110 9.61 22.83 1.26
C LYS A 110 10.48 23.91 1.88
N GLN A 111 9.97 24.66 2.85
CA GLN A 111 10.70 25.73 3.53
C GLN A 111 11.80 25.21 4.50
N VAL A 112 11.73 23.93 4.88
CA VAL A 112 12.77 23.30 5.70
C VAL A 112 14.07 23.23 4.90
N SER A 113 15.21 23.59 5.49
CA SER A 113 16.52 23.55 4.82
C SER A 113 16.98 22.11 4.57
N ASP A 114 16.74 21.21 5.55
CA ASP A 114 17.18 19.83 5.51
C ASP A 114 16.54 19.07 4.33
N SER A 115 17.38 18.30 3.63
CA SER A 115 16.97 17.46 2.49
C SER A 115 17.27 15.99 2.71
N VAL A 116 17.85 15.66 3.87
CA VAL A 116 18.30 14.32 4.25
C VAL A 116 17.94 14.00 5.69
N ILE A 117 17.80 12.70 5.98
CA ILE A 117 17.58 12.18 7.33
C ILE A 117 18.21 10.78 7.43
N THR A 118 18.61 10.36 8.64
CA THR A 118 19.10 8.99 8.85
C THR A 118 18.00 8.11 9.42
N LEU A 119 18.04 6.82 9.12
CA LEU A 119 17.15 5.83 9.72
C LEU A 119 17.28 5.82 11.24
N ASP A 120 18.52 5.98 11.76
CA ASP A 120 18.77 6.06 13.21
C ASP A 120 18.08 7.26 13.87
N HIS A 121 17.99 8.39 13.15
CA HIS A 121 17.23 9.54 13.64
C HIS A 121 15.74 9.22 13.76
N LEU A 122 15.15 8.60 12.76
CA LEU A 122 13.75 8.13 12.79
C LEU A 122 13.52 7.13 13.93
N VAL A 123 14.45 6.19 14.12
CA VAL A 123 14.41 5.19 15.20
C VAL A 123 14.45 5.83 16.57
N LYS A 124 15.32 6.82 16.79
CA LYS A 124 15.37 7.56 18.05
C LYS A 124 14.04 8.24 18.38
N ILE A 125 13.42 8.92 17.40
CA ILE A 125 12.10 9.53 17.62
C ILE A 125 11.06 8.46 17.96
N MET A 126 11.05 7.32 17.22
CA MET A 126 10.13 6.20 17.48
C MET A 126 10.32 5.56 18.87
N ARG A 127 11.50 5.69 19.48
CA ARG A 127 11.81 5.25 20.83
C ARG A 127 11.53 6.30 21.91
N GLY A 128 11.17 7.53 21.51
CA GLY A 128 11.00 8.65 22.42
C GLY A 128 12.32 9.22 22.97
N GLU A 129 13.43 8.95 22.28
CA GLU A 129 14.74 9.47 22.62
C GLU A 129 14.92 10.91 22.12
N GLU A 130 15.62 11.74 22.88
CA GLU A 130 15.96 13.10 22.44
C GLU A 130 16.96 13.06 21.28
N THR A 131 16.65 13.77 20.20
CA THR A 131 17.50 13.81 19.01
C THR A 131 18.38 15.06 18.94
N GLY A 132 18.05 16.12 19.70
CA GLY A 132 18.70 17.42 19.62
C GLY A 132 18.51 18.13 18.26
N ALA A 133 17.75 17.57 17.34
CA ALA A 133 17.54 18.11 16.00
C ALA A 133 16.20 18.86 15.90
N ALA A 134 16.10 19.78 14.93
CA ALA A 134 14.87 20.55 14.68
C ALA A 134 13.71 19.65 14.17
N LEU A 135 14.04 18.62 13.38
CA LEU A 135 13.09 17.65 12.86
C LEU A 135 12.90 16.48 13.84
N ASN A 136 12.13 16.68 14.89
CA ASN A 136 11.91 15.71 15.97
C ASN A 136 10.44 15.29 16.15
N ARG A 137 9.56 15.65 15.21
CA ARG A 137 8.13 15.34 15.24
C ARG A 137 7.73 14.52 14.05
N LEU A 138 7.48 13.21 14.25
CA LEU A 138 6.94 12.32 13.24
C LEU A 138 5.41 12.37 13.23
N VAL A 139 4.84 12.40 12.04
CA VAL A 139 3.39 12.43 11.83
C VAL A 139 2.99 11.30 10.88
N PHE A 140 2.09 10.46 11.35
CA PHE A 140 1.57 9.30 10.63
C PHE A 140 0.09 9.46 10.28
N ASP A 141 -0.36 8.68 9.34
CA ASP A 141 -1.74 8.58 8.89
C ASP A 141 -2.70 8.06 9.99
N ASN A 142 -2.27 7.02 10.72
CA ASN A 142 -3.10 6.39 11.75
C ASN A 142 -2.24 5.56 12.72
N PRO A 143 -2.59 5.48 14.02
CA PRO A 143 -1.83 4.70 14.99
C PRO A 143 -1.82 3.18 14.70
N ASN A 144 -2.81 2.69 13.93
CA ASN A 144 -2.95 1.28 13.55
C ASN A 144 -2.60 1.02 12.07
N SER A 145 -1.91 1.95 11.43
CA SER A 145 -1.54 1.83 10.01
C SER A 145 -0.33 0.93 9.80
N SER A 146 -0.16 0.51 8.58
CA SER A 146 1.00 -0.27 8.15
C SER A 146 2.30 0.52 8.21
N THR A 147 2.28 1.84 8.04
CA THR A 147 3.45 2.73 8.17
C THR A 147 3.94 2.79 9.60
N VAL A 148 3.02 2.91 10.57
CA VAL A 148 3.36 2.85 12.00
C VAL A 148 3.91 1.47 12.37
N ARG A 149 3.24 0.37 11.98
CA ARG A 149 3.75 -0.98 12.23
C ARG A 149 5.17 -1.14 11.68
N PHE A 150 5.38 -0.75 10.42
CA PHE A 150 6.66 -0.90 9.74
C PHE A 150 7.79 -0.14 10.47
N LEU A 151 7.57 1.12 10.87
CA LEU A 151 8.60 1.85 11.61
C LEU A 151 8.76 1.36 13.05
N LYS A 152 7.73 0.85 13.70
CA LYS A 152 7.84 0.16 15.01
C LYS A 152 8.74 -1.07 14.92
N GLU A 153 8.56 -1.90 13.90
CA GLU A 153 9.40 -3.08 13.65
C GLU A 153 10.87 -2.68 13.44
N ILE A 154 11.14 -1.66 12.64
CA ILE A 154 12.49 -1.14 12.41
C ILE A 154 13.11 -0.58 13.70
N ALA A 155 12.31 0.12 14.50
CA ALA A 155 12.75 0.71 15.76
C ALA A 155 12.87 -0.31 16.90
N GLY A 156 12.27 -1.49 16.76
CA GLY A 156 12.23 -2.52 17.81
C GLY A 156 11.40 -2.11 19.03
N VAL A 157 10.24 -1.43 18.78
CA VAL A 157 9.31 -0.99 19.82
C VAL A 157 7.91 -1.55 19.64
N ASP A 158 7.22 -1.87 20.74
CA ASP A 158 5.87 -2.42 20.71
C ASP A 158 4.78 -1.34 20.74
N SER A 159 5.10 -0.13 21.21
CA SER A 159 4.17 0.99 21.32
C SER A 159 4.80 2.29 20.84
N LEU A 160 3.95 3.25 20.45
CA LEU A 160 4.41 4.60 20.15
C LEU A 160 4.79 5.34 21.45
N PRO A 161 5.83 6.19 21.43
CA PRO A 161 6.19 7.00 22.58
C PRO A 161 5.11 8.05 22.89
N PRO A 162 5.07 8.57 24.13
CA PRO A 162 4.06 9.56 24.54
C PRO A 162 4.28 10.94 23.92
N SER A 163 5.42 11.19 23.31
CA SER A 163 5.77 12.46 22.65
C SER A 163 6.63 12.22 21.42
N GLY A 164 6.71 13.22 20.54
CA GLY A 164 7.50 13.16 19.30
C GLY A 164 6.85 12.40 18.14
N VAL A 165 5.85 11.57 18.39
CA VAL A 165 5.11 10.82 17.37
C VAL A 165 3.61 11.12 17.47
N TYR A 166 3.03 11.52 16.35
CA TYR A 166 1.61 11.89 16.23
C TYR A 166 0.97 11.06 15.12
N ALA A 167 -0.28 10.67 15.32
CA ALA A 167 -1.07 9.99 14.33
C ALA A 167 -2.35 10.78 14.04
N LEU A 168 -2.65 10.94 12.76
CA LEU A 168 -3.82 11.64 12.24
C LEU A 168 -4.93 10.64 11.86
N LYS A 169 -5.59 10.83 10.72
CA LYS A 169 -6.67 9.93 10.26
C LYS A 169 -6.35 9.29 8.91
N SER A 170 -5.59 9.97 8.05
CA SER A 170 -5.30 9.53 6.67
C SER A 170 -3.97 10.08 6.16
N ASN A 171 -3.45 9.53 5.06
CA ASN A 171 -2.28 10.07 4.39
C ASN A 171 -2.52 11.50 3.86
N LEU A 172 -3.74 11.82 3.42
CA LEU A 172 -4.12 13.19 3.03
C LEU A 172 -3.96 14.16 4.21
N ASP A 173 -4.40 13.78 5.41
CA ASP A 173 -4.23 14.62 6.61
C ASP A 173 -2.74 14.83 6.95
N VAL A 174 -1.90 13.82 6.73
CA VAL A 174 -0.44 13.96 6.91
C VAL A 174 0.14 14.96 5.93
N LEU A 175 -0.19 14.86 4.65
CA LEU A 175 0.26 15.80 3.62
C LEU A 175 -0.14 17.24 3.95
N LYS A 176 -1.40 17.43 4.34
CA LYS A 176 -1.93 18.72 4.78
C LYS A 176 -1.20 19.27 6.00
N TYR A 177 -1.03 18.44 7.03
CA TYR A 177 -0.36 18.82 8.27
C TYR A 177 1.10 19.25 8.03
N VAL A 178 1.86 18.49 7.24
CA VAL A 178 3.25 18.83 6.89
C VAL A 178 3.34 20.12 6.08
N TYR A 179 2.37 20.33 5.17
CA TYR A 179 2.27 21.56 4.41
C TYR A 179 2.03 22.79 5.32
N GLU A 180 1.20 22.66 6.35
CA GLU A 180 0.81 23.73 7.27
C GLU A 180 1.79 23.88 8.46
N THR A 181 2.61 22.86 8.75
CA THR A 181 3.48 22.81 9.95
C THR A 181 4.94 22.50 9.55
N PRO A 182 5.76 23.51 9.24
CA PRO A 182 7.10 23.31 8.66
C PRO A 182 8.06 22.43 9.47
N GLN A 183 7.93 22.36 10.79
CA GLN A 183 8.82 21.57 11.66
C GLN A 183 8.39 20.10 11.82
N SER A 184 7.39 19.65 11.09
CA SER A 184 6.92 18.27 11.12
C SER A 184 7.54 17.42 10.02
N VAL A 185 7.70 16.13 10.31
CA VAL A 185 8.16 15.09 9.40
C VAL A 185 7.01 14.13 9.16
N GLY A 186 6.45 14.14 7.97
CA GLY A 186 5.36 13.24 7.57
C GLY A 186 5.89 11.89 7.06
N VAL A 187 5.15 10.85 7.35
CA VAL A 187 5.42 9.48 6.89
C VAL A 187 4.22 9.01 6.07
N VAL A 188 4.40 8.81 4.75
CA VAL A 188 3.32 8.48 3.81
C VAL A 188 3.74 7.41 2.81
N GLY A 189 2.79 6.72 2.19
CA GLY A 189 3.07 5.84 1.05
C GLY A 189 3.53 6.64 -0.18
N VAL A 190 4.49 6.13 -0.94
CA VAL A 190 5.04 6.85 -2.11
C VAL A 190 3.98 7.16 -3.17
N SER A 191 2.97 6.32 -3.34
CA SER A 191 1.89 6.51 -4.31
C SER A 191 1.08 7.80 -4.08
N TRP A 192 0.99 8.28 -2.84
CA TRP A 192 0.31 9.52 -2.49
C TRP A 192 0.98 10.79 -2.99
N ILE A 193 2.28 10.70 -3.33
CA ILE A 193 3.08 11.86 -3.75
C ILE A 193 3.51 11.82 -5.23
N VAL A 194 3.57 10.63 -5.83
CA VAL A 194 4.01 10.49 -7.23
C VAL A 194 2.94 10.95 -8.22
N ARG A 195 1.66 10.70 -7.90
CA ARG A 195 0.52 11.06 -8.74
C ARG A 195 -0.58 11.70 -7.90
N PRO A 196 -0.37 12.95 -7.45
CA PRO A 196 -1.37 13.65 -6.67
C PRO A 196 -2.61 13.93 -7.52
N ASP A 197 -3.79 13.72 -6.96
CA ASP A 197 -5.05 14.16 -7.51
C ASP A 197 -5.28 15.67 -7.31
N ASN A 198 -6.44 16.19 -7.69
CA ASN A 198 -6.76 17.61 -7.56
C ASN A 198 -6.80 18.08 -6.09
N GLU A 199 -7.13 17.20 -5.15
CA GLU A 199 -7.23 17.53 -3.74
C GLU A 199 -5.84 17.58 -3.07
N THR A 200 -4.98 16.62 -3.38
CA THR A 200 -3.65 16.46 -2.79
C THR A 200 -2.58 17.32 -3.43
N LYS A 201 -2.76 17.72 -4.70
CA LYS A 201 -1.76 18.38 -5.54
C LYS A 201 -1.10 19.59 -4.85
N LYS A 202 -1.88 20.51 -4.28
CA LYS A 202 -1.35 21.72 -3.64
C LYS A 202 -0.44 21.39 -2.44
N TYR A 203 -0.77 20.33 -1.69
CA TYR A 203 0.02 19.91 -0.53
C TYR A 203 1.30 19.24 -0.99
N VAL A 204 1.23 18.36 -1.99
CA VAL A 204 2.39 17.69 -2.58
C VAL A 204 3.36 18.70 -3.21
N GLU A 205 2.86 19.72 -3.88
CA GLU A 205 3.69 20.80 -4.43
C GLU A 205 4.38 21.66 -3.36
N GLY A 206 3.85 21.71 -2.14
CA GLY A 206 4.39 22.47 -1.02
C GLY A 206 5.31 21.70 -0.07
N ILE A 207 5.49 20.41 -0.31
CA ILE A 207 6.38 19.54 0.48
C ILE A 207 7.58 19.05 -0.36
N LYS A 208 8.55 18.45 0.29
CA LYS A 208 9.66 17.75 -0.35
C LYS A 208 9.95 16.42 0.33
N VAL A 209 10.42 15.45 -0.45
CA VAL A 209 10.85 14.13 0.03
C VAL A 209 12.29 14.22 0.51
N LEU A 210 12.53 13.78 1.73
CA LEU A 210 13.89 13.62 2.27
C LEU A 210 14.55 12.37 1.68
N ALA A 211 15.86 12.45 1.46
CA ALA A 211 16.65 11.25 1.19
C ALA A 211 17.03 10.62 2.55
N VAL A 212 16.89 9.28 2.63
CA VAL A 212 17.11 8.51 3.85
C VAL A 212 18.41 7.73 3.72
N LYS A 213 19.29 7.82 4.74
CA LYS A 213 20.45 6.94 4.91
C LYS A 213 20.04 5.77 5.81
N GLY A 214 20.21 4.54 5.33
CA GLY A 214 20.00 3.31 6.11
C GLY A 214 21.09 3.06 7.16
N ARG A 215 21.12 1.83 7.68
CA ARG A 215 22.13 1.44 8.68
C ARG A 215 23.48 1.18 7.99
N ASP A 216 24.55 1.54 8.68
CA ASP A 216 25.90 1.25 8.19
C ASP A 216 26.08 -0.28 8.06
N GLY A 217 26.76 -0.71 6.98
CA GLY A 217 26.93 -2.13 6.63
C GLY A 217 25.84 -2.73 5.74
N GLU A 218 24.73 -2.02 5.55
CA GLU A 218 23.69 -2.39 4.57
C GLU A 218 23.84 -1.56 3.28
N PRO A 219 23.34 -2.02 2.12
CA PRO A 219 23.38 -1.22 0.88
C PRO A 219 22.78 0.17 1.05
N ALA A 220 21.67 0.27 1.75
CA ALA A 220 21.00 1.53 2.07
C ALA A 220 21.81 2.46 3.00
N GLY A 221 22.85 1.96 3.68
CA GLY A 221 23.75 2.74 4.52
C GLY A 221 24.90 3.40 3.77
N SER A 222 25.11 3.06 2.49
CA SER A 222 26.20 3.61 1.67
C SER A 222 26.02 5.11 1.32
N GLY A 223 24.79 5.64 1.45
CA GLY A 223 24.48 7.04 1.11
C GLY A 223 23.08 7.45 1.52
N TYR A 224 22.65 8.63 1.06
CA TYR A 224 21.31 9.14 1.21
C TYR A 224 20.51 8.91 -0.07
N TYR A 225 19.43 8.14 0.02
CA TYR A 225 18.62 7.74 -1.12
C TYR A 225 17.18 8.19 -0.99
N LYS A 226 16.56 8.62 -2.09
CA LYS A 226 15.12 8.91 -2.19
C LYS A 226 14.37 7.64 -2.62
N PRO A 227 13.06 7.54 -2.40
CA PRO A 227 12.22 6.41 -2.80
C PRO A 227 11.98 6.39 -4.33
N SER A 228 13.05 6.24 -5.11
CA SER A 228 12.97 6.05 -6.56
C SER A 228 12.97 4.57 -6.91
N GLN A 229 12.39 4.23 -8.05
CA GLN A 229 12.33 2.83 -8.51
C GLN A 229 13.71 2.20 -8.69
N SER A 230 14.70 2.97 -9.17
CA SER A 230 16.09 2.49 -9.26
C SER A 230 16.67 2.18 -7.88
N ASN A 231 16.46 3.06 -6.90
CA ASN A 231 16.95 2.83 -5.54
C ASN A 231 16.23 1.67 -4.84
N LEU A 232 14.95 1.41 -5.20
CA LEU A 232 14.21 0.23 -4.73
C LEU A 232 14.76 -1.06 -5.36
N ALA A 233 15.02 -1.05 -6.67
CA ALA A 233 15.57 -2.19 -7.41
C ALA A 233 16.96 -2.58 -6.90
N ASP A 234 17.79 -1.60 -6.59
CA ASP A 234 19.15 -1.78 -6.10
C ASP A 234 19.23 -1.98 -4.58
N SER A 235 18.05 -2.05 -3.88
CA SER A 235 17.95 -2.18 -2.42
C SER A 235 18.66 -1.06 -1.64
N LEU A 236 18.77 0.12 -2.24
CA LEU A 236 19.43 1.29 -1.65
C LEU A 236 18.50 2.13 -0.76
N TYR A 237 17.18 1.97 -0.87
CA TYR A 237 16.23 2.72 -0.06
C TYR A 237 15.82 1.94 1.20
N ALA A 238 16.13 2.50 2.37
CA ALA A 238 15.97 1.79 3.66
C ALA A 238 14.52 1.54 4.09
N LEU A 239 13.56 2.31 3.56
CA LEU A 239 12.14 2.21 3.92
C LEU A 239 11.31 1.55 2.81
N ALA A 240 11.90 0.57 2.12
CA ALA A 240 11.22 -0.28 1.15
C ALA A 240 10.47 -1.42 1.84
N ARG A 241 9.27 -1.77 1.33
CA ARG A 241 8.45 -2.85 1.87
C ARG A 241 7.70 -3.60 0.76
N PRO A 242 7.53 -4.93 0.88
CA PRO A 242 6.79 -5.71 -0.12
C PRO A 242 5.29 -5.45 -0.04
N VAL A 243 4.60 -5.59 -1.18
CA VAL A 243 3.14 -5.51 -1.28
C VAL A 243 2.59 -6.85 -1.74
N TYR A 244 1.57 -7.32 -1.06
CA TYR A 244 0.94 -8.61 -1.31
C TYR A 244 -0.56 -8.46 -1.57
N ILE A 245 -1.07 -9.28 -2.48
CA ILE A 245 -2.50 -9.60 -2.54
C ILE A 245 -2.72 -10.95 -1.86
N ILE A 246 -3.67 -11.01 -0.94
CA ILE A 246 -4.08 -12.18 -0.19
C ILE A 246 -5.49 -12.53 -0.63
N ASN A 247 -5.65 -13.66 -1.32
CA ASN A 247 -6.94 -14.15 -1.79
C ASN A 247 -7.38 -15.34 -0.95
N ALA A 248 -8.42 -15.14 -0.16
CA ALA A 248 -9.07 -16.13 0.68
C ALA A 248 -10.31 -16.77 0.03
N GLU A 249 -10.53 -16.61 -1.26
CA GLU A 249 -11.60 -17.30 -1.98
C GLU A 249 -11.30 -18.79 -2.16
N PRO A 250 -12.23 -19.69 -1.80
CA PRO A 250 -11.99 -21.13 -1.90
C PRO A 250 -12.01 -21.65 -3.33
N ARG A 251 -12.61 -20.92 -4.27
CA ARG A 251 -12.78 -21.31 -5.67
C ARG A 251 -12.07 -20.34 -6.61
N LYS A 252 -11.90 -20.76 -7.87
CA LYS A 252 -11.46 -19.85 -8.94
C LYS A 252 -12.59 -18.86 -9.24
N SER A 253 -12.35 -17.58 -8.97
CA SER A 253 -13.33 -16.52 -9.03
C SER A 253 -12.68 -15.21 -9.46
N LEU A 254 -13.39 -14.11 -9.42
CA LEU A 254 -12.90 -12.81 -9.87
C LEU A 254 -11.70 -12.31 -9.07
N GLY A 255 -11.62 -12.62 -7.76
CA GLY A 255 -10.44 -12.23 -6.95
C GLY A 255 -9.16 -12.91 -7.42
N MET A 256 -9.23 -14.13 -7.96
CA MET A 256 -8.07 -14.75 -8.60
C MET A 256 -7.71 -14.04 -9.91
N GLY A 257 -8.72 -13.62 -10.70
CA GLY A 257 -8.51 -12.84 -11.91
C GLY A 257 -7.85 -11.48 -11.61
N PHE A 258 -8.30 -10.81 -10.54
CA PHE A 258 -7.70 -9.57 -10.09
C PHE A 258 -6.25 -9.78 -9.60
N ALA A 259 -5.97 -10.85 -8.86
CA ALA A 259 -4.60 -11.20 -8.48
C ALA A 259 -3.70 -11.47 -9.70
N ALA A 260 -4.22 -12.17 -10.71
CA ALA A 260 -3.50 -12.40 -11.97
C ALA A 260 -3.26 -11.10 -12.75
N HIS A 261 -4.21 -10.15 -12.72
CA HIS A 261 -4.02 -8.82 -13.30
C HIS A 261 -2.89 -8.06 -12.59
N LEU A 262 -2.89 -8.00 -11.25
CA LEU A 262 -1.86 -7.29 -10.47
C LEU A 262 -0.45 -7.83 -10.74
N THR A 263 -0.31 -9.14 -10.91
CA THR A 263 0.97 -9.80 -11.21
C THR A 263 1.30 -9.86 -12.69
N GLY A 264 0.33 -9.58 -13.56
CA GLY A 264 0.47 -9.59 -15.02
C GLY A 264 0.94 -8.25 -15.58
N GLU A 265 1.25 -8.24 -16.88
CA GLU A 265 1.87 -7.09 -17.58
C GLU A 265 1.10 -5.77 -17.36
N SER A 266 -0.22 -5.77 -17.53
CA SER A 266 -1.04 -4.56 -17.41
C SER A 266 -0.99 -3.99 -15.99
N GLY A 267 -1.14 -4.83 -14.96
CA GLY A 267 -1.04 -4.42 -13.56
C GLY A 267 0.37 -3.95 -13.20
N GLN A 268 1.41 -4.62 -13.68
CA GLN A 268 2.80 -4.23 -13.44
C GLN A 268 3.16 -2.88 -14.09
N ARG A 269 2.55 -2.54 -15.22
CA ARG A 269 2.68 -1.19 -15.83
C ARG A 269 2.03 -0.11 -14.98
N VAL A 270 0.89 -0.39 -14.32
CA VAL A 270 0.27 0.54 -13.37
C VAL A 270 1.19 0.75 -12.16
N ILE A 271 1.72 -0.34 -11.59
CA ILE A 271 2.71 -0.27 -10.49
C ILE A 271 3.90 0.63 -10.86
N LEU A 272 4.47 0.43 -12.05
CA LEU A 272 5.59 1.24 -12.55
C LEU A 272 5.21 2.72 -12.64
N LYS A 273 4.02 3.05 -13.15
CA LYS A 273 3.55 4.43 -13.28
C LYS A 273 3.25 5.08 -11.92
N ALA A 274 2.84 4.31 -10.94
CA ALA A 274 2.53 4.79 -9.59
C ALA A 274 3.78 5.02 -8.71
N GLY A 275 4.98 4.78 -9.25
CA GLY A 275 6.25 5.01 -8.54
C GLY A 275 6.71 3.85 -7.65
N LEU A 276 5.96 2.75 -7.60
CA LEU A 276 6.36 1.52 -6.94
C LEU A 276 7.27 0.68 -7.85
N LEU A 277 8.03 -0.23 -7.27
CA LEU A 277 8.83 -1.19 -8.05
C LEU A 277 7.96 -2.41 -8.38
N PRO A 278 7.73 -2.74 -9.67
CA PRO A 278 7.05 -3.96 -10.07
C PRO A 278 7.81 -5.22 -9.59
N ASP A 279 7.09 -6.27 -9.24
CA ASP A 279 7.70 -7.57 -8.89
C ASP A 279 8.27 -8.28 -10.12
N SER A 280 7.70 -8.04 -11.30
CA SER A 280 8.22 -8.47 -12.59
C SER A 280 8.21 -7.28 -13.57
N ILE A 281 9.36 -7.01 -14.19
CA ILE A 281 9.43 -5.99 -15.25
C ILE A 281 9.04 -6.68 -16.55
N PRO A 282 7.95 -6.25 -17.24
CA PRO A 282 7.60 -6.81 -18.54
C PRO A 282 8.77 -6.59 -19.53
N PRO A 283 9.15 -7.61 -20.32
CA PRO A 283 10.17 -7.44 -21.33
C PRO A 283 9.75 -6.34 -22.32
N ARG A 284 10.65 -5.42 -22.64
CA ARG A 284 10.45 -4.47 -23.73
C ARG A 284 10.78 -5.19 -25.04
N GLU A 285 9.77 -5.61 -25.77
CA GLU A 285 9.96 -5.99 -27.17
C GLU A 285 10.17 -4.72 -28.00
N LEU A 286 11.38 -4.53 -28.49
CA LEU A 286 11.67 -3.55 -29.52
C LEU A 286 11.33 -4.17 -30.87
N ILE A 287 10.14 -3.91 -31.39
CA ILE A 287 9.80 -4.24 -32.77
C ILE A 287 10.48 -3.17 -33.65
N ILE A 288 11.66 -3.50 -34.20
CA ILE A 288 12.27 -2.71 -35.25
C ILE A 288 11.47 -3.01 -36.52
N ARG A 289 10.65 -2.07 -36.95
CA ARG A 289 10.04 -2.13 -38.30
C ARG A 289 11.10 -1.68 -39.29
N GLU A 290 11.50 -2.58 -40.17
CA GLU A 290 12.29 -2.30 -41.38
C GLU A 290 11.49 -1.46 -42.39
#